data_834d8aa971d1170e6035af6c4f652486
#
_entry.id   834d8aa971d1170e6035af6c4f652486
#
_cell.length_a   1.000
_cell.length_b   1.000
_cell.length_c   1.000
_cell.angle_alpha   90.00
_cell.angle_beta   90.00
_cell.angle_gamma   90.00
#
_symmetry.space_group_name_H-M   'P 1'
#
loop_
_entity.id
_entity.type
_entity.pdbx_description
1 polymer ?
#
loop_
_entity_poly.entity_id
_entity_poly.type
_entity_poly.pdbx_seq_one_letter_code
_entity_poly.pdbx_strand_id
1 'polypeptide(L)'
;MELKIKRLSDKAIMPIRAHEGDAGLDLTTTSITSEINECGQFILVYHSDIAVEIPDGYVGLLFPRSSIAKKSIQFTNAVGVIDSGYRGEIMAKVRNTSGDSVPAVYKVGEKFAQLVIVPYVSDITITETTELQDSDRGTGGYGSSDVKEDISAVNDTDKSVQEPAVEGNTSEAVA
;
A
#
# COMPACT_ATOMS: atom_id res chain seq x y z
N MET A 1 -17.85 -8.75 -17.56
CA MET A 1 -16.89 -7.63 -17.63
C MET A 1 -15.60 -8.14 -18.25
N GLU A 2 -15.03 -7.43 -19.20
CA GLU A 2 -13.72 -7.74 -19.82
C GLU A 2 -12.72 -6.64 -19.43
N LEU A 3 -11.55 -7.04 -18.94
CA LEU A 3 -10.40 -6.17 -18.72
C LEU A 3 -9.38 -6.47 -19.80
N LYS A 4 -9.12 -5.52 -20.70
CA LYS A 4 -8.09 -5.70 -21.73
C LYS A 4 -6.72 -5.29 -21.17
N ILE A 5 -5.72 -6.10 -21.47
CA ILE A 5 -4.35 -5.90 -21.00
C ILE A 5 -3.41 -5.89 -22.18
N LYS A 6 -2.58 -4.85 -22.27
CA LYS A 6 -1.55 -4.69 -23.30
C LYS A 6 -0.16 -4.82 -22.65
N ARG A 7 0.65 -5.71 -23.20
CA ARG A 7 2.09 -5.72 -22.93
C ARG A 7 2.76 -4.58 -23.69
N LEU A 8 3.59 -3.82 -23.01
CA LEU A 8 4.34 -2.71 -23.61
C LEU A 8 5.75 -3.16 -24.05
N SER A 9 6.21 -4.32 -23.54
CA SER A 9 7.46 -4.96 -23.96
C SER A 9 7.34 -6.49 -23.91
N ASP A 10 8.33 -7.18 -24.49
CA ASP A 10 8.44 -8.65 -24.42
C ASP A 10 8.79 -9.15 -23.00
N LYS A 11 9.28 -8.26 -22.12
CA LYS A 11 9.56 -8.57 -20.71
C LYS A 11 8.30 -8.55 -19.84
N ALA A 12 7.21 -7.95 -20.32
CA ALA A 12 5.98 -7.83 -19.55
C ALA A 12 5.42 -9.21 -19.18
N ILE A 13 5.06 -9.37 -17.91
CA ILE A 13 4.44 -10.58 -17.39
C ILE A 13 2.96 -10.29 -17.17
N MET A 14 2.09 -11.13 -17.77
CA MET A 14 0.64 -10.96 -17.62
C MET A 14 0.25 -11.01 -16.15
N PRO A 15 -0.52 -10.02 -15.66
CA PRO A 15 -1.06 -10.04 -14.30
C PRO A 15 -1.97 -11.25 -14.10
N ILE A 16 -1.82 -11.90 -12.95
CA ILE A 16 -2.60 -13.08 -12.59
C ILE A 16 -3.15 -12.96 -11.17
N ARG A 17 -4.26 -13.64 -10.90
CA ARG A 17 -4.67 -13.96 -9.53
C ARG A 17 -3.83 -15.11 -9.01
N ALA A 18 -3.38 -15.04 -7.77
CA ALA A 18 -2.61 -16.13 -7.17
C ALA A 18 -3.50 -17.35 -6.90
N HIS A 19 -4.76 -17.10 -6.50
CA HIS A 19 -5.77 -18.14 -6.27
C HIS A 19 -7.10 -17.73 -6.88
N GLU A 20 -7.97 -18.73 -7.12
CA GLU A 20 -9.34 -18.47 -7.50
C GLU A 20 -10.06 -17.70 -6.39
N GLY A 21 -10.74 -16.60 -6.74
CA GLY A 21 -11.41 -15.73 -5.76
C GLY A 21 -10.56 -14.58 -5.23
N ASP A 22 -9.25 -14.52 -5.48
CA ASP A 22 -8.45 -13.37 -5.14
C ASP A 22 -8.96 -12.12 -5.88
N ALA A 23 -9.12 -10.99 -5.16
CA ALA A 23 -9.55 -9.74 -5.76
C ALA A 23 -8.46 -9.09 -6.62
N GLY A 24 -7.20 -9.22 -6.19
CA GLY A 24 -6.06 -8.55 -6.81
C GLY A 24 -5.44 -9.32 -7.96
N LEU A 25 -5.06 -8.60 -9.01
CA LEU A 25 -4.21 -9.06 -10.08
C LEU A 25 -2.77 -8.67 -9.75
N ASP A 26 -1.91 -9.64 -9.51
CA ASP A 26 -0.51 -9.41 -9.16
C ASP A 26 0.28 -8.82 -10.36
N LEU A 27 0.99 -7.72 -10.12
CA LEU A 27 1.89 -7.08 -11.08
C LEU A 27 3.33 -7.42 -10.72
N THR A 28 4.07 -7.88 -11.73
CA THR A 28 5.50 -8.23 -11.60
C THR A 28 6.37 -7.12 -12.16
N THR A 29 7.44 -6.76 -11.44
CA THR A 29 8.37 -5.74 -11.91
C THR A 29 9.28 -6.26 -13.03
N THR A 30 9.35 -5.53 -14.13
CA THR A 30 10.20 -5.82 -15.30
C THR A 30 11.51 -5.03 -15.27
N SER A 31 11.47 -3.85 -14.65
CA SER A 31 12.62 -2.99 -14.43
C SER A 31 12.39 -2.06 -13.24
N ILE A 32 13.48 -1.51 -12.71
CA ILE A 32 13.46 -0.55 -11.62
C ILE A 32 14.29 0.64 -12.04
N THR A 33 13.70 1.82 -12.00
CA THR A 33 14.40 3.09 -12.21
C THR A 33 14.36 3.93 -10.94
N SER A 34 15.03 5.07 -10.95
CA SER A 34 15.01 6.00 -9.83
C SER A 34 14.91 7.44 -10.31
N GLU A 35 14.33 8.28 -9.49
CA GLU A 35 14.21 9.71 -9.72
C GLU A 35 14.37 10.47 -8.40
N ILE A 36 14.66 11.75 -8.49
CA ILE A 36 14.56 12.68 -7.37
C ILE A 36 13.27 13.49 -7.57
N ASN A 37 12.37 13.46 -6.60
CA ASN A 37 11.14 14.24 -6.69
C ASN A 37 11.39 15.74 -6.37
N GLU A 38 10.36 16.58 -6.54
CA GLU A 38 10.44 18.01 -6.30
C GLU A 38 10.83 18.40 -4.86
N CYS A 39 10.61 17.50 -3.90
CA CYS A 39 11.03 17.66 -2.50
C CYS A 39 12.47 17.19 -2.23
N GLY A 40 13.23 16.80 -3.25
CA GLY A 40 14.60 16.29 -3.12
C GLY A 40 14.68 14.86 -2.59
N GLN A 41 13.58 14.11 -2.54
CA GLN A 41 13.56 12.73 -2.05
C GLN A 41 13.90 11.75 -3.17
N PHE A 42 14.72 10.74 -2.85
CA PHE A 42 15.01 9.61 -3.73
C PHE A 42 13.81 8.66 -3.81
N ILE A 43 13.34 8.43 -5.01
CA ILE A 43 12.18 7.59 -5.33
C ILE A 43 12.62 6.44 -6.23
N LEU A 44 12.24 5.22 -5.89
CA LEU A 44 12.31 4.08 -6.80
C LEU A 44 11.00 3.95 -7.57
N VAL A 45 11.10 3.65 -8.87
CA VAL A 45 9.96 3.43 -9.76
C VAL A 45 9.99 1.97 -10.22
N TYR A 46 8.96 1.22 -9.86
CA TYR A 46 8.73 -0.15 -10.30
C TYR A 46 7.91 -0.15 -11.57
N HIS A 47 8.47 -0.69 -12.64
CA HIS A 47 7.84 -0.83 -13.95
C HIS A 47 7.21 -2.22 -14.09
N SER A 48 6.01 -2.30 -14.65
CA SER A 48 5.35 -3.56 -14.97
C SER A 48 5.37 -3.88 -16.47
N ASP A 49 5.63 -2.89 -17.32
CA ASP A 49 5.44 -2.93 -18.78
C ASP A 49 4.02 -3.37 -19.16
N ILE A 50 3.02 -3.05 -18.33
CA ILE A 50 1.60 -3.38 -18.55
C ILE A 50 0.79 -2.08 -18.65
N ALA A 51 -0.04 -1.98 -19.66
CA ALA A 51 -1.14 -1.02 -19.77
C ALA A 51 -2.48 -1.76 -19.78
N VAL A 52 -3.53 -1.11 -19.27
CA VAL A 52 -4.88 -1.69 -19.20
C VAL A 52 -5.92 -0.78 -19.82
N GLU A 53 -7.00 -1.39 -20.32
CA GLU A 53 -8.23 -0.71 -20.69
C GLU A 53 -9.33 -1.20 -19.75
N ILE A 54 -9.62 -0.37 -18.74
CA ILE A 54 -10.65 -0.64 -17.75
C ILE A 54 -11.99 -0.21 -18.34
N PRO A 55 -13.06 -1.03 -18.26
CA PRO A 55 -14.38 -0.65 -18.74
C PRO A 55 -14.95 0.57 -18.00
N ASP A 56 -15.80 1.34 -18.66
CA ASP A 56 -16.53 2.45 -18.05
C ASP A 56 -17.37 1.96 -16.86
N GLY A 57 -17.47 2.81 -15.83
CA GLY A 57 -18.10 2.46 -14.55
C GLY A 57 -17.21 1.67 -13.60
N TYR A 58 -15.95 1.43 -13.97
CA TYR A 58 -14.96 0.77 -13.12
C TYR A 58 -13.67 1.58 -13.02
N VAL A 59 -13.00 1.41 -11.91
CA VAL A 59 -11.69 2.01 -11.63
C VAL A 59 -10.72 0.92 -11.17
N GLY A 60 -9.46 1.06 -11.55
CA GLY A 60 -8.37 0.23 -11.03
C GLY A 60 -7.76 0.87 -9.79
N LEU A 61 -7.65 0.11 -8.72
CA LEU A 61 -6.93 0.52 -7.52
C LEU A 61 -5.65 -0.28 -7.40
N LEU A 62 -4.52 0.42 -7.46
CA LEU A 62 -3.19 -0.19 -7.31
C LEU A 62 -2.77 -0.15 -5.85
N PHE A 63 -2.74 -1.31 -5.24
CA PHE A 63 -2.34 -1.50 -3.86
C PHE A 63 -0.95 -2.13 -3.74
N PRO A 64 -0.21 -1.85 -2.64
CA PRO A 64 0.89 -2.70 -2.27
C PRO A 64 0.38 -4.12 -1.95
N ARG A 65 1.25 -5.12 -2.10
CA ARG A 65 0.98 -6.47 -1.62
C ARG A 65 1.33 -6.58 -0.14
N SER A 66 0.76 -7.56 0.57
CA SER A 66 1.06 -7.81 1.99
C SER A 66 2.55 -8.03 2.25
N SER A 67 3.30 -8.54 1.27
CA SER A 67 4.76 -8.72 1.37
C SER A 67 5.55 -7.42 1.53
N ILE A 68 4.93 -6.25 1.31
CA ILE A 68 5.56 -4.94 1.56
C ILE A 68 5.91 -4.77 3.05
N ALA A 69 5.18 -5.46 3.95
CA ALA A 69 5.49 -5.47 5.39
C ALA A 69 6.89 -6.03 5.72
N LYS A 70 7.52 -6.77 4.78
CA LYS A 70 8.88 -7.31 4.89
C LYS A 70 9.91 -6.44 4.14
N LYS A 71 9.52 -5.26 3.70
CA LYS A 71 10.34 -4.34 2.91
C LYS A 71 10.49 -3.01 3.66
N SER A 72 11.55 -2.27 3.34
CA SER A 72 11.81 -0.93 3.90
C SER A 72 11.34 0.16 2.97
N ILE A 73 10.19 -0.04 2.32
CA ILE A 73 9.63 0.89 1.34
C ILE A 73 8.13 1.10 1.55
N GLN A 74 7.65 2.23 1.09
CA GLN A 74 6.23 2.59 1.08
C GLN A 74 5.86 3.23 -0.25
N PHE A 75 4.65 2.98 -0.75
CA PHE A 75 4.10 3.71 -1.88
C PHE A 75 4.00 5.19 -1.56
N THR A 76 4.38 6.05 -2.50
CA THR A 76 4.35 7.51 -2.30
C THR A 76 2.93 8.07 -2.26
N ASN A 77 1.99 7.42 -2.92
CA ASN A 77 0.57 7.82 -3.02
C ASN A 77 -0.39 6.91 -2.24
N ALA A 78 0.12 6.00 -1.39
CA ALA A 78 -0.64 5.00 -0.65
C ALA A 78 -1.45 4.03 -1.55
N VAL A 79 -2.35 4.54 -2.39
CA VAL A 79 -3.14 3.80 -3.39
C VAL A 79 -3.07 4.56 -4.71
N GLY A 80 -2.74 3.85 -5.80
CA GLY A 80 -2.83 4.40 -7.15
C GLY A 80 -4.25 4.28 -7.68
N VAL A 81 -4.81 5.36 -8.21
CA VAL A 81 -6.10 5.35 -8.90
C VAL A 81 -5.84 5.30 -10.40
N ILE A 82 -6.32 4.25 -11.05
CA ILE A 82 -6.17 4.01 -12.49
C ILE A 82 -7.53 4.19 -13.15
N ASP A 83 -7.71 5.34 -13.76
CA ASP A 83 -8.97 5.70 -14.43
C ASP A 83 -9.25 4.82 -15.66
N SER A 84 -10.52 4.65 -16.03
CA SER A 84 -10.92 3.89 -17.21
C SER A 84 -10.33 4.44 -18.51
N GLY A 85 -10.08 5.76 -18.58
CA GLY A 85 -9.45 6.45 -19.71
C GLY A 85 -7.92 6.37 -19.74
N TYR A 86 -7.25 5.89 -18.70
CA TYR A 86 -5.79 5.80 -18.66
C TYR A 86 -5.27 4.67 -19.56
N ARG A 87 -4.25 4.95 -20.37
CA ARG A 87 -3.63 4.00 -21.31
C ARG A 87 -2.12 3.90 -21.15
N GLY A 88 -1.57 4.56 -20.13
CA GLY A 88 -0.14 4.50 -19.79
C GLY A 88 0.22 3.21 -19.06
N GLU A 89 1.50 3.06 -18.81
CA GLU A 89 2.05 1.97 -18.02
C GLU A 89 1.57 2.06 -16.57
N ILE A 90 1.25 0.92 -15.97
CA ILE A 90 1.00 0.83 -14.53
C ILE A 90 2.33 0.66 -13.80
N MET A 91 2.69 1.65 -13.01
CA MET A 91 3.92 1.73 -12.24
C MET A 91 3.62 2.02 -10.77
N ALA A 92 4.55 1.69 -9.88
CA ALA A 92 4.50 2.16 -8.51
C ALA A 92 5.75 2.96 -8.16
N LYS A 93 5.56 4.14 -7.57
CA LYS A 93 6.62 4.95 -7.00
C LYS A 93 6.69 4.71 -5.50
N VAL A 94 7.88 4.40 -5.01
CA VAL A 94 8.10 4.09 -3.60
C VAL A 94 9.24 4.91 -3.02
N ARG A 95 9.14 5.20 -1.72
CA ARG A 95 10.21 5.82 -0.94
C ARG A 95 10.75 4.86 0.10
N ASN A 96 12.02 5.03 0.47
CA ASN A 96 12.63 4.32 1.59
C ASN A 96 12.03 4.83 2.93
N THR A 97 11.78 3.92 3.86
CA THR A 97 11.22 4.21 5.19
C THR A 97 12.16 3.85 6.34
N SER A 98 13.26 3.14 6.08
CA SER A 98 14.15 2.66 7.15
C SER A 98 15.24 3.64 7.56
N GLY A 99 15.55 4.64 6.74
CA GLY A 99 16.76 5.45 6.93
C GLY A 99 18.07 4.72 6.59
N ASP A 100 18.04 3.44 6.27
CA ASP A 100 19.22 2.66 5.89
C ASP A 100 19.71 3.06 4.52
N SER A 101 21.05 2.98 4.31
CA SER A 101 21.68 3.24 3.02
C SER A 101 21.27 2.22 1.96
N VAL A 102 20.89 1.00 2.38
CA VAL A 102 20.45 -0.09 1.50
C VAL A 102 19.11 -0.62 1.99
N PRO A 103 17.98 -0.09 1.48
CA PRO A 103 16.66 -0.54 1.90
C PRO A 103 16.37 -1.95 1.39
N ALA A 104 15.54 -2.70 2.15
CA ALA A 104 14.96 -3.94 1.67
C ALA A 104 13.87 -3.63 0.63
N VAL A 105 14.15 -3.89 -0.64
CA VAL A 105 13.30 -3.57 -1.80
C VAL A 105 12.85 -4.84 -2.54
N TYR A 106 11.90 -4.72 -3.46
CA TYR A 106 11.61 -5.76 -4.44
C TYR A 106 12.70 -5.78 -5.53
N LYS A 107 12.97 -6.96 -6.07
CA LYS A 107 13.89 -7.15 -7.21
C LYS A 107 13.10 -7.30 -8.50
N VAL A 108 13.77 -7.08 -9.64
CA VAL A 108 13.20 -7.40 -10.96
C VAL A 108 12.74 -8.87 -10.98
N GLY A 109 11.55 -9.12 -11.51
CA GLY A 109 10.89 -10.43 -11.50
C GLY A 109 10.04 -10.72 -10.26
N GLU A 110 10.10 -9.88 -9.20
CA GLU A 110 9.23 -10.03 -8.05
C GLU A 110 7.89 -9.29 -8.25
N LYS A 111 6.83 -9.80 -7.65
CA LYS A 111 5.52 -9.18 -7.60
C LYS A 111 5.53 -8.04 -6.59
N PHE A 112 5.35 -6.80 -7.04
CA PHE A 112 5.50 -5.60 -6.21
C PHE A 112 4.19 -4.93 -5.81
N ALA A 113 3.14 -5.15 -6.60
CA ALA A 113 1.82 -4.52 -6.44
C ALA A 113 0.70 -5.47 -6.83
N GLN A 114 -0.52 -5.10 -6.53
CA GLN A 114 -1.74 -5.76 -6.98
C GLN A 114 -2.76 -4.74 -7.48
N LEU A 115 -3.38 -5.02 -8.62
CA LEU A 115 -4.43 -4.21 -9.22
C LEU A 115 -5.79 -4.82 -8.90
N VAL A 116 -6.66 -4.05 -8.24
CA VAL A 116 -8.05 -4.44 -7.94
C VAL A 116 -8.98 -3.59 -8.79
N ILE A 117 -9.91 -4.22 -9.52
CA ILE A 117 -10.92 -3.51 -10.32
C ILE A 117 -12.21 -3.46 -9.52
N VAL A 118 -12.70 -2.24 -9.26
CA VAL A 118 -13.91 -1.99 -8.50
C VAL A 118 -14.90 -1.13 -9.28
N PRO A 119 -16.22 -1.33 -9.14
CA PRO A 119 -17.20 -0.41 -9.71
C PRO A 119 -17.19 0.91 -8.93
N TYR A 120 -17.54 2.00 -9.62
CA TYR A 120 -17.77 3.29 -8.98
C TYR A 120 -19.03 3.94 -9.55
N VAL A 121 -19.57 4.88 -8.80
CA VAL A 121 -20.73 5.66 -9.25
C VAL A 121 -20.24 6.75 -10.21
N SER A 122 -20.57 6.63 -11.48
CA SER A 122 -20.08 7.52 -12.55
C SER A 122 -21.01 8.71 -12.84
N ASP A 123 -22.28 8.63 -12.41
CA ASP A 123 -23.35 9.58 -12.68
C ASP A 123 -23.65 10.49 -11.48
N ILE A 124 -22.64 10.88 -10.73
CA ILE A 124 -22.76 11.80 -9.60
C ILE A 124 -22.92 13.23 -10.12
N THR A 125 -24.04 13.87 -9.76
CA THR A 125 -24.19 15.33 -9.92
C THR A 125 -23.61 16.03 -8.71
N ILE A 126 -22.62 16.90 -8.95
CA ILE A 126 -21.98 17.70 -7.92
C ILE A 126 -22.74 19.04 -7.84
N THR A 127 -23.30 19.33 -6.67
CA THR A 127 -24.06 20.56 -6.42
C THR A 127 -23.43 21.29 -5.23
N GLU A 128 -23.06 22.56 -5.43
CA GLU A 128 -22.66 23.43 -4.33
C GLU A 128 -23.90 23.78 -3.47
N THR A 129 -23.75 23.67 -2.15
CA THR A 129 -24.80 24.07 -1.20
C THR A 129 -24.17 24.83 -0.04
N THR A 130 -24.93 25.74 0.54
CA THR A 130 -24.55 26.47 1.76
C THR A 130 -24.85 25.70 3.04
N GLU A 131 -25.71 24.67 2.97
CA GLU A 131 -26.13 23.90 4.11
C GLU A 131 -26.21 22.41 3.77
N LEU A 132 -25.75 21.56 4.67
CA LEU A 132 -25.93 20.12 4.63
C LEU A 132 -26.97 19.70 5.65
N GLN A 133 -27.65 18.60 5.39
CA GLN A 133 -28.59 18.02 6.34
C GLN A 133 -27.86 17.58 7.61
N ASP A 134 -28.50 17.79 8.76
CA ASP A 134 -28.01 17.28 10.03
C ASP A 134 -27.93 15.75 10.04
N SER A 135 -26.98 15.22 10.80
CA SER A 135 -26.83 13.79 11.02
C SER A 135 -26.43 13.51 12.47
N ASP A 136 -26.76 12.32 12.98
CA ASP A 136 -26.42 11.89 14.33
C ASP A 136 -24.92 11.97 14.63
N ARG A 137 -24.08 11.80 13.62
CA ARG A 137 -22.63 11.93 13.74
C ARG A 137 -22.17 13.38 13.74
N GLY A 138 -22.87 14.28 13.09
CA GLY A 138 -22.50 15.69 12.92
C GLY A 138 -21.10 15.84 12.36
N THR A 139 -20.28 16.68 12.99
CA THR A 139 -18.89 16.96 12.61
C THR A 139 -17.86 16.05 13.30
N GLY A 140 -18.30 15.01 14.02
CA GLY A 140 -17.42 14.11 14.77
C GLY A 140 -16.45 13.33 13.87
N GLY A 141 -15.15 13.43 14.13
CA GLY A 141 -14.07 12.74 13.46
C GLY A 141 -12.95 12.37 14.43
N TYR A 142 -11.89 11.70 13.91
CA TYR A 142 -10.64 11.43 14.64
C TYR A 142 -10.82 10.83 16.06
N GLY A 143 -11.59 9.73 16.18
CA GLY A 143 -11.82 9.06 17.47
C GLY A 143 -12.99 9.62 18.28
N SER A 144 -13.87 10.45 17.68
CA SER A 144 -15.07 10.97 18.37
C SER A 144 -16.05 9.89 18.80
N SER A 145 -15.91 8.66 18.28
CA SER A 145 -16.70 7.47 18.65
C SER A 145 -16.04 6.61 19.72
N ASP A 146 -14.80 6.93 20.12
CA ASP A 146 -14.07 6.14 21.11
C ASP A 146 -14.69 6.43 22.49
N VAL A 147 -15.33 5.43 23.08
CA VAL A 147 -15.76 5.48 24.46
C VAL A 147 -14.47 5.54 25.31
N LYS A 148 -14.28 6.62 26.06
CA LYS A 148 -13.24 6.67 27.10
C LYS A 148 -13.70 5.75 28.23
N GLU A 149 -13.39 4.45 28.13
CA GLU A 149 -13.46 3.59 29.30
C GLU A 149 -12.38 4.10 30.27
N ASP A 150 -12.84 4.41 31.50
CA ASP A 150 -11.94 4.78 32.59
C ASP A 150 -11.01 3.59 32.89
N ILE A 151 -9.78 3.63 32.36
CA ILE A 151 -8.74 2.61 32.58
C ILE A 151 -8.23 2.63 34.05
N SER A 152 -8.80 3.47 34.92
CA SER A 152 -8.44 3.55 36.31
C SER A 152 -8.77 2.30 37.15
N ALA A 153 -9.59 1.37 36.62
CA ALA A 153 -10.02 0.17 37.35
C ALA A 153 -9.20 -1.12 37.02
N VAL A 154 -8.25 -1.10 36.12
CA VAL A 154 -7.55 -2.33 35.66
C VAL A 154 -6.17 -2.55 36.28
N ASN A 155 -5.68 -1.62 37.15
CA ASN A 155 -4.31 -1.68 37.64
C ASN A 155 -4.09 -2.43 38.98
N ASP A 156 -5.07 -3.23 39.45
CA ASP A 156 -4.91 -3.87 40.80
C ASP A 156 -4.85 -5.42 40.81
N THR A 157 -4.75 -6.08 39.67
CA THR A 157 -4.57 -7.53 39.64
C THR A 157 -3.68 -7.97 38.47
N ASP A 158 -2.39 -7.74 38.51
CA ASP A 158 -1.37 -8.70 38.07
C ASP A 158 0.08 -8.22 38.37
N LYS A 159 0.56 -8.48 39.56
CA LYS A 159 1.98 -8.44 39.90
C LYS A 159 2.54 -9.86 39.90
N SER A 160 2.58 -10.52 38.74
CA SER A 160 3.31 -11.78 38.60
C SER A 160 3.82 -12.00 37.16
N VAL A 161 4.58 -11.06 36.62
CA VAL A 161 5.47 -11.36 35.50
C VAL A 161 6.90 -11.21 36.03
N GLN A 162 7.53 -12.34 36.34
CA GLN A 162 8.96 -12.43 36.66
C GLN A 162 9.73 -12.12 35.37
N GLU A 163 10.62 -11.12 35.41
CA GLU A 163 11.60 -10.87 34.36
C GLU A 163 12.54 -12.08 34.25
N PRO A 164 12.85 -12.54 33.00
CA PRO A 164 13.89 -13.56 32.81
C PRO A 164 15.27 -12.96 33.15
N ALA A 165 16.02 -13.63 34.02
CA ALA A 165 17.37 -13.28 34.38
C ALA A 165 18.29 -13.24 33.17
N VAL A 166 18.96 -12.11 32.93
CA VAL A 166 20.04 -11.97 31.94
C VAL A 166 21.29 -12.57 32.56
N GLU A 167 21.68 -13.78 32.15
CA GLU A 167 22.99 -14.35 32.46
C GLU A 167 24.09 -13.55 31.76
N GLY A 168 24.89 -12.87 32.57
CA GLY A 168 26.07 -12.17 32.10
C GLY A 168 27.18 -13.15 31.70
N ASN A 169 27.54 -13.15 30.44
CA ASN A 169 28.68 -13.88 29.91
C ASN A 169 29.95 -13.00 30.06
N THR A 170 30.72 -13.23 31.11
CA THR A 170 32.06 -12.68 31.30
C THR A 170 33.04 -13.47 30.47
N SER A 171 33.54 -12.91 29.35
CA SER A 171 34.68 -13.44 28.64
C SER A 171 35.97 -12.98 29.30
N GLU A 172 36.69 -13.94 29.91
CA GLU A 172 38.07 -13.80 30.32
C GLU A 172 38.98 -13.54 29.12
N ALA A 173 39.84 -12.54 29.30
CA ALA A 173 40.99 -12.31 28.43
C ALA A 173 42.13 -13.28 28.80
N VAL A 174 42.67 -13.97 27.81
CA VAL A 174 43.96 -14.68 27.96
C VAL A 174 44.93 -14.14 26.92
N ALA A 175 46.12 -13.85 27.46
CA ALA A 175 47.36 -13.34 26.92
C ALA A 175 47.75 -13.67 25.49
#